data_868bf37e6f7ee7a5628f00ae85b5209a
#
_entry.id   868bf37e6f7ee7a5628f00ae85b5209a
#
_cell.length_a   1.000
_cell.length_b   1.000
_cell.length_c   1.000
_cell.angle_alpha   90.00
_cell.angle_beta   90.00
_cell.angle_gamma   90.00
#
_symmetry.space_group_name_H-M   'P 1'
#
loop_
_entity.id
_entity.type
_entity.pdbx_description
1 polymer ?
#
loop_
_entity_poly.entity_id
_entity_poly.type
_entity_poly.pdbx_seq_one_letter_code
_entity_poly.pdbx_strand_id
1 'polypeptide(L)'
;MYGITETTVHVSYIELDETIVSLRANSLIGCSIPDLKVYVLDNYLQPVPPGVVGEMYVAGAGLARGYLGRAGLTAERFIADPFGKPGTRMYRTGDLARWRKDGTLDYIGRADHQIKIRGFRIELGEIEAVIMKHPKVEQVAVIVREDQPGDKRLVSYIVASNNEAIDTNEMRQFAGGSLPDYMVPYAFVVVNELPLTPNGKLDRKALPAPEFIASSSSRGPRTPQEEMLCDLFTEVLSVPQIGIDDGFFDLGGHSLLAVQLMSRIKEALGVELNIGTLFAAPTVAGLAERLEMGNGQSALDVLLPLRASGDQLPLFCVHPAGGLSWCYAGLMKSLGTDYPIYGVQARGIAKNEELPKSLEEMAADYLKHVREVQPHGPYRLLGWSLGGNVVHAMAAQLQNEGEEVELLVMLDSYPGHFLPNTEAPTEEEALIALLALGGYDPDNMDGKPLTMESAVEILRKDGSALASLEEETILNLKETYVNSVGLLGKYVPKVYNGDILFFRSTVIPDWFDPISPNTWLNYLDGQIVQHDIDCRHKDLCQPGPLTEIGQVLAKYLQNKKGVSRV
;
A
#
# COMPACT_ATOMS: atom_id res chain seq x y z
N MET A 1 -30.85 -9.57 7.00
CA MET A 1 -32.03 -8.69 7.16
C MET A 1 -32.17 -7.78 5.95
N TYR A 2 -33.38 -7.46 5.53
CA TYR A 2 -33.70 -6.50 4.49
C TYR A 2 -34.72 -5.48 5.02
N GLY A 3 -34.60 -4.21 4.59
CA GLY A 3 -35.55 -3.17 4.93
C GLY A 3 -35.19 -1.81 4.35
N ILE A 4 -36.08 -0.85 4.53
CA ILE A 4 -36.00 0.51 3.98
C ILE A 4 -36.51 1.51 5.04
N THR A 5 -36.10 2.75 4.94
CA THR A 5 -36.42 3.81 5.90
C THR A 5 -37.92 4.01 6.07
N GLU A 6 -38.66 3.96 4.98
CA GLU A 6 -40.11 4.20 4.94
C GLU A 6 -40.97 3.13 5.67
N THR A 7 -40.31 2.01 6.05
CA THR A 7 -40.93 0.88 6.77
C THR A 7 -40.28 0.58 8.10
N THR A 8 -39.59 1.58 8.69
CA THR A 8 -38.91 1.49 9.99
C THR A 8 -37.79 0.45 9.99
N VAL A 9 -36.84 0.60 9.06
CA VAL A 9 -35.54 -0.10 8.96
C VAL A 9 -35.64 -1.57 8.53
N HIS A 10 -36.39 -2.43 9.20
CA HIS A 10 -36.43 -3.87 8.93
C HIS A 10 -37.80 -4.31 8.42
N VAL A 11 -37.79 -5.06 7.32
CA VAL A 11 -39.00 -5.63 6.69
C VAL A 11 -39.00 -7.15 6.77
N SER A 12 -37.83 -7.75 6.53
CA SER A 12 -37.71 -9.21 6.55
C SER A 12 -36.36 -9.64 7.15
N TYR A 13 -36.32 -10.89 7.58
CA TYR A 13 -35.10 -11.51 8.10
C TYR A 13 -35.01 -12.97 7.66
N ILE A 14 -33.81 -13.48 7.68
CA ILE A 14 -33.49 -14.90 7.55
C ILE A 14 -32.34 -15.22 8.49
N GLU A 15 -32.42 -16.35 9.16
CA GLU A 15 -31.29 -16.95 9.87
C GLU A 15 -30.38 -17.64 8.85
N LEU A 16 -29.09 -17.31 8.88
CA LEU A 16 -28.12 -17.89 7.96
C LEU A 16 -27.46 -19.11 8.61
N ASP A 17 -27.56 -20.25 7.93
CA ASP A 17 -26.82 -21.47 8.23
C ASP A 17 -25.85 -21.84 7.11
N GLU A 18 -25.01 -22.83 7.32
CA GLU A 18 -24.03 -23.29 6.33
C GLU A 18 -24.69 -23.75 5.01
N THR A 19 -25.91 -24.28 5.09
CA THR A 19 -26.67 -24.74 3.92
C THR A 19 -27.10 -23.58 3.06
N ILE A 20 -27.62 -22.51 3.67
CA ILE A 20 -28.05 -21.29 2.98
C ILE A 20 -26.86 -20.56 2.35
N VAL A 21 -25.74 -20.49 3.07
CA VAL A 21 -24.51 -19.85 2.58
C VAL A 21 -23.90 -20.65 1.42
N SER A 22 -23.91 -21.97 1.47
CA SER A 22 -23.36 -22.85 0.43
C SER A 22 -24.18 -22.88 -0.87
N LEU A 23 -25.47 -22.58 -0.80
CA LEU A 23 -26.38 -22.56 -1.96
C LEU A 23 -26.08 -21.46 -2.98
N ARG A 24 -25.09 -20.54 -2.74
CA ARG A 24 -24.82 -19.36 -3.59
C ARG A 24 -26.10 -18.68 -4.08
N ALA A 25 -27.15 -18.70 -3.23
CA ALA A 25 -28.43 -18.14 -3.58
C ALA A 25 -28.28 -16.66 -3.83
N ASN A 26 -28.86 -16.17 -4.90
CA ASN A 26 -29.09 -14.76 -5.13
C ASN A 26 -29.70 -14.16 -3.86
N SER A 27 -29.60 -12.87 -3.66
CA SER A 27 -29.94 -12.10 -2.48
C SER A 27 -31.22 -12.57 -1.74
N LEU A 28 -31.12 -13.65 -0.96
CA LEU A 28 -32.20 -14.20 -0.17
C LEU A 28 -32.47 -13.29 1.03
N ILE A 29 -33.68 -12.72 1.13
CA ILE A 29 -34.03 -11.76 2.18
C ILE A 29 -34.97 -12.34 3.25
N GLY A 30 -35.40 -13.60 3.09
CA GLY A 30 -36.15 -14.36 4.09
C GLY A 30 -37.65 -14.07 4.15
N CYS A 31 -38.20 -14.04 5.35
CA CYS A 31 -39.63 -13.83 5.61
C CYS A 31 -39.88 -12.47 6.26
N SER A 32 -41.11 -11.93 6.12
CA SER A 32 -41.51 -10.68 6.80
C SER A 32 -41.43 -10.82 8.32
N ILE A 33 -41.08 -9.73 9.00
CA ILE A 33 -41.21 -9.64 10.47
C ILE A 33 -42.72 -9.65 10.87
N PRO A 34 -43.06 -10.05 12.11
CA PRO A 34 -44.47 -10.35 12.49
C PRO A 34 -45.46 -9.21 12.34
N ASP A 35 -45.07 -7.96 12.49
CA ASP A 35 -45.92 -6.77 12.45
C ASP A 35 -46.00 -6.12 11.07
N LEU A 36 -45.30 -6.69 10.07
CA LEU A 36 -45.33 -6.27 8.68
C LEU A 36 -45.88 -7.39 7.78
N LYS A 37 -46.46 -6.98 6.66
CA LYS A 37 -46.89 -7.85 5.59
C LYS A 37 -46.16 -7.46 4.31
N VAL A 38 -45.67 -8.45 3.60
CA VAL A 38 -45.01 -8.24 2.31
C VAL A 38 -45.87 -8.85 1.23
N TYR A 39 -46.16 -8.07 0.20
CA TYR A 39 -46.86 -8.51 -1.01
C TYR A 39 -45.88 -8.40 -2.18
N VAL A 40 -45.92 -9.36 -3.09
CA VAL A 40 -45.25 -9.29 -4.39
C VAL A 40 -46.32 -9.23 -5.46
N LEU A 41 -46.46 -8.08 -6.11
CA LEU A 41 -47.59 -7.75 -6.96
C LEU A 41 -47.15 -7.46 -8.40
N ASP A 42 -48.08 -7.67 -9.33
CA ASP A 42 -47.96 -7.23 -10.71
C ASP A 42 -48.33 -5.74 -10.89
N ASN A 43 -48.31 -5.26 -12.13
CA ASN A 43 -48.66 -3.87 -12.47
C ASN A 43 -50.14 -3.52 -12.22
N TYR A 44 -51.01 -4.53 -11.97
CA TYR A 44 -52.40 -4.37 -11.65
C TYR A 44 -52.69 -4.57 -10.17
N LEU A 45 -51.64 -4.58 -9.34
CA LEU A 45 -51.70 -4.81 -7.90
C LEU A 45 -52.26 -6.18 -7.53
N GLN A 46 -52.11 -7.21 -8.41
CA GLN A 46 -52.52 -8.57 -8.10
C GLN A 46 -51.30 -9.40 -7.63
N PRO A 47 -51.50 -10.29 -6.62
CA PRO A 47 -50.41 -11.16 -6.15
C PRO A 47 -49.91 -12.07 -7.26
N VAL A 48 -48.60 -12.13 -7.42
CA VAL A 48 -47.97 -13.05 -8.38
C VAL A 48 -47.71 -14.42 -7.75
N PRO A 49 -47.77 -15.52 -8.53
CA PRO A 49 -47.47 -16.85 -8.03
C PRO A 49 -45.99 -16.99 -7.56
N PRO A 50 -45.68 -17.93 -6.64
CA PRO A 50 -44.30 -18.25 -6.28
C PRO A 50 -43.43 -18.55 -7.51
N GLY A 51 -42.24 -17.98 -7.53
CA GLY A 51 -41.27 -18.06 -8.65
C GLY A 51 -41.42 -16.95 -9.68
N VAL A 52 -42.52 -16.22 -9.71
CA VAL A 52 -42.74 -15.07 -10.61
C VAL A 52 -42.25 -13.79 -9.94
N VAL A 53 -41.52 -12.96 -10.71
CA VAL A 53 -41.03 -11.66 -10.26
C VAL A 53 -42.13 -10.63 -10.29
N GLY A 54 -42.30 -9.88 -9.21
CA GLY A 54 -43.18 -8.73 -9.11
C GLY A 54 -42.56 -7.61 -8.29
N GLU A 55 -43.25 -6.47 -8.22
CA GLU A 55 -42.85 -5.36 -7.37
C GLU A 55 -43.28 -5.64 -5.93
N MET A 56 -42.37 -5.36 -4.99
CA MET A 56 -42.62 -5.61 -3.57
C MET A 56 -43.32 -4.43 -2.92
N TYR A 57 -44.37 -4.74 -2.16
CA TYR A 57 -45.15 -3.79 -1.36
C TYR A 57 -45.11 -4.23 0.10
N VAL A 58 -45.07 -3.26 1.01
CA VAL A 58 -45.04 -3.52 2.45
C VAL A 58 -46.21 -2.82 3.14
N ALA A 59 -46.93 -3.56 3.97
CA ALA A 59 -48.03 -3.03 4.80
C ALA A 59 -47.80 -3.37 6.27
N GLY A 60 -48.42 -2.64 7.17
CA GLY A 60 -48.38 -2.93 8.61
C GLY A 60 -47.99 -1.74 9.48
N ALA A 61 -47.69 -2.04 10.75
CA ALA A 61 -47.50 -1.01 11.77
C ALA A 61 -46.22 -0.19 11.59
N GLY A 62 -45.18 -0.76 10.92
CA GLY A 62 -43.89 -0.11 10.67
C GLY A 62 -43.89 0.95 9.57
N LEU A 63 -45.02 1.19 8.88
CA LEU A 63 -45.09 2.20 7.82
C LEU A 63 -44.92 3.61 8.36
N ALA A 64 -44.04 4.40 7.73
CA ALA A 64 -43.96 5.83 7.96
C ALA A 64 -45.25 6.55 7.57
N ARG A 65 -45.47 7.74 8.13
CA ARG A 65 -46.64 8.57 7.79
C ARG A 65 -46.62 9.09 6.37
N GLY A 66 -45.44 9.30 5.82
CA GLY A 66 -45.17 9.83 4.50
C GLY A 66 -43.93 10.68 4.47
N TYR A 67 -43.69 11.36 3.37
CA TYR A 67 -42.57 12.27 3.18
C TYR A 67 -42.93 13.70 3.61
N LEU A 68 -42.13 14.28 4.49
CA LEU A 68 -42.37 15.63 5.03
C LEU A 68 -42.37 16.68 3.90
N GLY A 69 -43.44 17.46 3.81
CA GLY A 69 -43.61 18.51 2.77
C GLY A 69 -43.79 18.00 1.34
N ARG A 70 -43.96 16.68 1.13
CA ARG A 70 -44.05 16.05 -0.20
C ARG A 70 -45.32 15.23 -0.35
N ALA A 71 -46.45 15.92 -0.35
CA ALA A 71 -47.79 15.28 -0.39
C ALA A 71 -48.01 14.42 -1.67
N GLY A 72 -47.55 14.90 -2.84
CA GLY A 72 -47.66 14.17 -4.11
C GLY A 72 -46.88 12.86 -4.08
N LEU A 73 -45.59 12.90 -3.68
CA LEU A 73 -44.75 11.72 -3.56
C LEU A 73 -45.29 10.75 -2.49
N THR A 74 -45.84 11.27 -1.38
CA THR A 74 -46.46 10.46 -0.35
C THR A 74 -47.68 9.70 -0.92
N ALA A 75 -48.55 10.36 -1.70
CA ALA A 75 -49.72 9.73 -2.32
C ALA A 75 -49.32 8.68 -3.38
N GLU A 76 -48.23 8.88 -4.09
CA GLU A 76 -47.69 7.94 -5.09
C GLU A 76 -47.13 6.67 -4.46
N ARG A 77 -46.43 6.80 -3.33
CA ARG A 77 -45.69 5.69 -2.70
C ARG A 77 -46.46 5.00 -1.58
N PHE A 78 -47.30 5.71 -0.82
CA PHE A 78 -48.12 5.16 0.27
C PHE A 78 -49.55 5.04 -0.20
N ILE A 79 -49.84 3.96 -0.93
CA ILE A 79 -51.12 3.72 -1.57
C ILE A 79 -52.09 2.91 -0.67
N ALA A 80 -53.39 2.82 -1.02
CA ALA A 80 -54.34 2.00 -0.30
C ALA A 80 -53.92 0.52 -0.34
N ASP A 81 -54.05 -0.19 0.78
CA ASP A 81 -53.83 -1.63 0.87
C ASP A 81 -55.11 -2.39 0.54
N PRO A 82 -55.24 -3.01 -0.67
CA PRO A 82 -56.44 -3.72 -1.07
C PRO A 82 -56.63 -5.05 -0.33
N PHE A 83 -55.60 -5.53 0.37
CA PHE A 83 -55.61 -6.81 1.12
C PHE A 83 -55.74 -6.59 2.63
N GLY A 84 -55.77 -5.33 3.07
CA GLY A 84 -55.84 -4.95 4.47
C GLY A 84 -57.25 -4.55 4.92
N LYS A 85 -57.34 -4.01 6.16
CA LYS A 85 -58.58 -3.40 6.65
C LYS A 85 -58.87 -2.08 5.91
N PRO A 86 -60.14 -1.66 5.77
CA PRO A 86 -60.47 -0.35 5.20
C PRO A 86 -59.68 0.78 5.86
N GLY A 87 -59.04 1.63 5.06
CA GLY A 87 -58.21 2.77 5.52
C GLY A 87 -56.76 2.43 5.79
N THR A 88 -56.34 1.16 5.66
CA THR A 88 -54.91 0.81 5.73
C THR A 88 -54.17 1.14 4.43
N ARG A 89 -52.88 1.33 4.55
CA ARG A 89 -52.00 1.66 3.43
C ARG A 89 -50.88 0.64 3.29
N MET A 90 -50.34 0.53 2.08
CA MET A 90 -49.09 -0.17 1.81
C MET A 90 -48.10 0.78 1.12
N TYR A 91 -46.82 0.53 1.36
CA TYR A 91 -45.75 1.28 0.75
C TYR A 91 -45.26 0.56 -0.50
N ARG A 92 -45.18 1.27 -1.60
CA ARG A 92 -44.64 0.83 -2.87
C ARG A 92 -43.11 1.00 -2.83
N THR A 93 -42.38 -0.12 -2.69
CA THR A 93 -40.92 -0.08 -2.42
C THR A 93 -40.10 0.28 -3.66
N GLY A 94 -40.57 -0.06 -4.85
CA GLY A 94 -39.78 -0.05 -6.09
C GLY A 94 -38.76 -1.20 -6.18
N ASP A 95 -38.74 -2.09 -5.21
CA ASP A 95 -37.92 -3.29 -5.23
C ASP A 95 -38.64 -4.44 -5.94
N LEU A 96 -37.92 -5.21 -6.76
CA LEU A 96 -38.39 -6.43 -7.40
C LEU A 96 -37.99 -7.64 -6.54
N ALA A 97 -38.98 -8.49 -6.29
CA ALA A 97 -38.76 -9.72 -5.53
C ALA A 97 -39.62 -10.87 -6.12
N ARG A 98 -39.37 -12.07 -5.64
CA ARG A 98 -40.24 -13.24 -5.89
C ARG A 98 -40.34 -14.11 -4.64
N TRP A 99 -41.47 -14.67 -4.44
CA TRP A 99 -41.68 -15.71 -3.44
C TRP A 99 -41.05 -17.03 -3.90
N ARG A 100 -40.35 -17.70 -3.03
CA ARG A 100 -39.90 -19.08 -3.22
C ARG A 100 -40.98 -20.05 -2.72
N LYS A 101 -40.88 -21.33 -3.11
CA LYS A 101 -41.81 -22.37 -2.69
C LYS A 101 -41.78 -22.62 -1.18
N ASP A 102 -40.69 -22.34 -0.52
CA ASP A 102 -40.48 -22.45 0.92
C ASP A 102 -41.04 -21.27 1.73
N GLY A 103 -41.63 -20.28 1.07
CA GLY A 103 -42.20 -19.08 1.71
C GLY A 103 -41.16 -17.99 2.01
N THR A 104 -39.93 -18.11 1.54
CA THR A 104 -38.93 -17.07 1.63
C THR A 104 -38.94 -16.16 0.40
N LEU A 105 -38.37 -14.95 0.54
CA LEU A 105 -38.25 -13.95 -0.52
C LEU A 105 -36.86 -13.92 -1.10
N ASP A 106 -36.77 -13.96 -2.43
CA ASP A 106 -35.57 -13.59 -3.20
C ASP A 106 -35.70 -12.13 -3.63
N TYR A 107 -34.68 -11.32 -3.32
CA TYR A 107 -34.54 -9.99 -3.86
C TYR A 107 -33.90 -10.07 -5.26
N ILE A 108 -34.53 -9.45 -6.25
CA ILE A 108 -34.08 -9.53 -7.65
C ILE A 108 -33.37 -8.25 -8.09
N GLY A 109 -33.80 -7.09 -7.56
CA GLY A 109 -33.25 -5.80 -7.94
C GLY A 109 -34.23 -4.67 -7.75
N ARG A 110 -34.07 -3.58 -8.52
CA ARG A 110 -34.95 -2.41 -8.49
C ARG A 110 -35.71 -2.29 -9.80
N ALA A 111 -36.94 -1.83 -9.71
CA ALA A 111 -37.78 -1.45 -10.85
C ALA A 111 -37.42 -0.07 -11.42
N ASP A 112 -36.81 0.78 -10.58
CA ASP A 112 -36.34 2.12 -10.91
C ASP A 112 -34.82 2.16 -11.02
N HIS A 113 -34.26 3.34 -11.31
CA HIS A 113 -32.83 3.55 -11.45
C HIS A 113 -32.09 3.80 -10.13
N GLN A 114 -32.79 3.69 -8.99
CA GLN A 114 -32.15 3.77 -7.68
C GLN A 114 -31.20 2.60 -7.47
N ILE A 115 -30.11 2.86 -6.81
CA ILE A 115 -29.09 1.86 -6.51
C ILE A 115 -28.78 1.83 -5.02
N LYS A 116 -28.31 0.67 -4.56
CA LYS A 116 -27.72 0.55 -3.23
C LYS A 116 -26.24 0.25 -3.36
N ILE A 117 -25.39 1.15 -2.84
CA ILE A 117 -23.95 0.95 -2.74
C ILE A 117 -23.58 1.02 -1.27
N ARG A 118 -22.97 -0.03 -0.73
CA ARG A 118 -22.52 -0.10 0.68
C ARG A 118 -23.60 0.26 1.69
N GLY A 119 -24.85 -0.10 1.41
CA GLY A 119 -26.00 0.19 2.26
C GLY A 119 -26.65 1.56 2.04
N PHE A 120 -26.00 2.48 1.34
CA PHE A 120 -26.56 3.79 1.00
C PHE A 120 -27.48 3.68 -0.22
N ARG A 121 -28.64 4.32 -0.13
CA ARG A 121 -29.59 4.47 -1.23
C ARG A 121 -29.24 5.72 -2.02
N ILE A 122 -28.88 5.56 -3.28
CA ILE A 122 -28.35 6.63 -4.14
C ILE A 122 -29.25 6.83 -5.33
N GLU A 123 -29.63 8.09 -5.57
CA GLU A 123 -30.32 8.56 -6.75
C GLU A 123 -29.30 9.10 -7.75
N LEU A 124 -29.04 8.38 -8.84
CA LEU A 124 -28.09 8.80 -9.86
C LEU A 124 -28.44 10.16 -10.47
N GLY A 125 -29.75 10.43 -10.67
CA GLY A 125 -30.22 11.70 -11.19
C GLY A 125 -29.97 12.91 -10.28
N GLU A 126 -29.84 12.73 -8.97
CA GLU A 126 -29.46 13.80 -8.05
C GLU A 126 -27.98 14.19 -8.28
N ILE A 127 -27.11 13.19 -8.45
CA ILE A 127 -25.70 13.41 -8.75
C ILE A 127 -25.55 14.11 -10.10
N GLU A 128 -26.26 13.61 -11.13
CA GLU A 128 -26.29 14.21 -12.47
C GLU A 128 -26.76 15.68 -12.41
N ALA A 129 -27.82 15.97 -11.66
CA ALA A 129 -28.35 17.32 -11.50
C ALA A 129 -27.39 18.28 -10.79
N VAL A 130 -26.52 17.79 -9.89
CA VAL A 130 -25.49 18.62 -9.25
C VAL A 130 -24.36 18.88 -10.23
N ILE A 131 -23.82 17.86 -10.88
CA ILE A 131 -22.69 17.99 -11.81
C ILE A 131 -23.06 18.85 -13.02
N MET A 132 -24.29 18.74 -13.52
CA MET A 132 -24.82 19.55 -14.61
C MET A 132 -24.84 21.06 -14.33
N LYS A 133 -24.78 21.49 -13.07
CA LYS A 133 -24.70 22.92 -12.72
C LYS A 133 -23.32 23.51 -12.97
N HIS A 134 -22.32 22.68 -13.18
CA HIS A 134 -20.97 23.17 -13.45
C HIS A 134 -20.89 23.79 -14.86
N PRO A 135 -20.32 25.01 -15.02
CA PRO A 135 -20.39 25.76 -16.29
C PRO A 135 -19.69 25.09 -17.47
N LYS A 136 -18.71 24.23 -17.20
CA LYS A 136 -17.97 23.47 -18.22
C LYS A 136 -18.65 22.17 -18.65
N VAL A 137 -19.81 21.80 -18.08
CA VAL A 137 -20.50 20.54 -18.36
C VAL A 137 -21.66 20.79 -19.30
N GLU A 138 -21.66 20.12 -20.46
CA GLU A 138 -22.77 20.13 -21.42
C GLU A 138 -23.72 18.97 -21.20
N GLN A 139 -23.18 17.76 -20.98
CA GLN A 139 -23.96 16.56 -20.67
C GLN A 139 -23.25 15.75 -19.59
N VAL A 140 -24.04 15.05 -18.81
CA VAL A 140 -23.52 14.12 -17.80
C VAL A 140 -24.37 12.87 -17.73
N ALA A 141 -23.73 11.73 -17.52
CA ALA A 141 -24.38 10.48 -17.17
C ALA A 141 -23.63 9.83 -16.02
N VAL A 142 -24.35 9.42 -14.98
CA VAL A 142 -23.77 8.71 -13.83
C VAL A 142 -24.24 7.25 -13.87
N ILE A 143 -23.30 6.33 -13.79
CA ILE A 143 -23.61 4.91 -13.74
C ILE A 143 -22.89 4.21 -12.59
N VAL A 144 -23.38 3.04 -12.22
CA VAL A 144 -22.64 2.11 -11.37
C VAL A 144 -21.82 1.17 -12.25
N ARG A 145 -20.56 1.08 -11.96
CA ARG A 145 -19.68 0.05 -12.54
C ARG A 145 -19.26 -0.95 -11.46
N GLU A 146 -19.04 -2.17 -11.89
CA GLU A 146 -18.51 -3.27 -11.08
C GLU A 146 -17.42 -3.94 -11.92
N ASP A 147 -16.26 -3.28 -11.98
CA ASP A 147 -15.12 -3.76 -12.77
C ASP A 147 -14.36 -4.90 -12.04
N GLN A 148 -14.52 -4.95 -10.70
CA GLN A 148 -14.11 -6.09 -9.87
C GLN A 148 -15.33 -6.67 -9.15
N PRO A 149 -15.48 -8.01 -9.04
CA PRO A 149 -16.63 -8.63 -8.38
C PRO A 149 -16.79 -8.13 -6.94
N GLY A 150 -17.99 -7.61 -6.62
CA GLY A 150 -18.35 -7.07 -5.30
C GLY A 150 -18.02 -5.59 -5.08
N ASP A 151 -17.23 -4.96 -5.94
CA ASP A 151 -16.87 -3.54 -5.82
C ASP A 151 -17.67 -2.65 -6.77
N LYS A 152 -18.83 -2.23 -6.31
CA LYS A 152 -19.72 -1.30 -7.02
C LYS A 152 -19.31 0.14 -6.78
N ARG A 153 -19.00 0.88 -7.86
CA ARG A 153 -18.53 2.26 -7.83
C ARG A 153 -19.38 3.18 -8.71
N LEU A 154 -19.55 4.44 -8.27
CA LEU A 154 -20.17 5.49 -9.07
C LEU A 154 -19.15 6.07 -10.04
N VAL A 155 -19.49 6.13 -11.31
CA VAL A 155 -18.64 6.76 -12.34
C VAL A 155 -19.49 7.79 -13.10
N SER A 156 -18.98 9.00 -13.19
CA SER A 156 -19.59 10.09 -13.96
C SER A 156 -18.91 10.24 -15.31
N TYR A 157 -19.70 10.22 -16.38
CA TYR A 157 -19.25 10.48 -17.74
C TYR A 157 -19.74 11.86 -18.14
N ILE A 158 -18.80 12.73 -18.54
CA ILE A 158 -19.03 14.15 -18.79
C ILE A 158 -18.69 14.49 -20.22
N VAL A 159 -19.60 15.17 -20.90
CA VAL A 159 -19.31 15.88 -22.15
C VAL A 159 -19.03 17.34 -21.83
N ALA A 160 -17.88 17.84 -22.25
CA ALA A 160 -17.46 19.19 -21.99
C ALA A 160 -18.18 20.21 -22.86
N SER A 161 -18.56 21.35 -22.30
CA SER A 161 -19.06 22.50 -23.07
C SER A 161 -17.92 23.09 -23.90
N ASN A 162 -18.16 23.36 -25.19
CA ASN A 162 -17.21 24.04 -26.06
C ASN A 162 -15.80 23.43 -26.16
N ASN A 163 -15.64 22.14 -25.94
CA ASN A 163 -14.35 21.45 -25.86
C ASN A 163 -13.39 22.05 -24.79
N GLU A 164 -13.92 22.64 -23.74
CA GLU A 164 -13.10 23.11 -22.63
C GLU A 164 -12.45 21.95 -21.87
N ALA A 165 -11.22 22.14 -21.42
CA ALA A 165 -10.57 21.13 -20.59
C ALA A 165 -11.26 21.04 -19.22
N ILE A 166 -11.71 19.82 -18.87
CA ILE A 166 -12.29 19.53 -17.55
C ILE A 166 -11.18 18.97 -16.65
N ASP A 167 -10.94 19.64 -15.54
CA ASP A 167 -10.13 19.10 -14.46
C ASP A 167 -11.01 18.21 -13.58
N THR A 168 -10.65 16.93 -13.49
CA THR A 168 -11.40 15.93 -12.71
C THR A 168 -11.36 16.22 -11.21
N ASN A 169 -10.31 16.88 -10.70
CA ASN A 169 -10.20 17.29 -9.30
C ASN A 169 -11.12 18.48 -9.00
N GLU A 170 -11.20 19.45 -9.91
CA GLU A 170 -12.17 20.55 -9.83
C GLU A 170 -13.60 20.00 -9.78
N MET A 171 -13.92 19.02 -10.63
CA MET A 171 -15.23 18.37 -10.65
C MET A 171 -15.55 17.63 -9.36
N ARG A 172 -14.58 16.93 -8.78
CA ARG A 172 -14.74 16.22 -7.51
C ARG A 172 -15.01 17.19 -6.36
N GLN A 173 -14.25 18.30 -6.28
CA GLN A 173 -14.46 19.33 -5.26
C GLN A 173 -15.83 20.00 -5.43
N PHE A 174 -16.23 20.30 -6.66
CA PHE A 174 -17.55 20.89 -6.95
C PHE A 174 -18.68 19.96 -6.52
N ALA A 175 -18.61 18.68 -6.87
CA ALA A 175 -19.59 17.68 -6.45
C ALA A 175 -19.61 17.50 -4.92
N GLY A 176 -18.45 17.39 -4.28
CA GLY A 176 -18.30 17.24 -2.82
C GLY A 176 -18.79 18.43 -2.01
N GLY A 177 -18.82 19.64 -2.61
CA GLY A 177 -19.41 20.83 -1.98
C GLY A 177 -20.94 20.80 -1.87
N SER A 178 -21.61 19.89 -2.60
CA SER A 178 -23.06 19.83 -2.68
C SER A 178 -23.66 18.46 -2.38
N LEU A 179 -22.87 17.38 -2.49
CA LEU A 179 -23.29 16.00 -2.29
C LEU A 179 -22.61 15.42 -1.05
N PRO A 180 -23.28 14.50 -0.33
CA PRO A 180 -22.61 13.67 0.68
C PRO A 180 -21.48 12.83 0.04
N ASP A 181 -20.44 12.51 0.79
CA ASP A 181 -19.25 11.76 0.32
C ASP A 181 -19.60 10.46 -0.41
N TYR A 182 -20.60 9.72 0.09
CA TYR A 182 -21.04 8.46 -0.53
C TYR A 182 -21.75 8.63 -1.88
N MET A 183 -22.11 9.86 -2.27
CA MET A 183 -22.73 10.22 -3.56
C MET A 183 -21.72 10.87 -4.52
N VAL A 184 -20.53 11.25 -4.08
CA VAL A 184 -19.49 11.79 -4.95
C VAL A 184 -18.97 10.67 -5.86
N PRO A 185 -18.99 10.85 -7.21
CA PRO A 185 -18.47 9.85 -8.12
C PRO A 185 -17.00 9.51 -7.85
N TYR A 186 -16.72 8.21 -7.85
CA TYR A 186 -15.38 7.65 -7.73
C TYR A 186 -14.46 8.13 -8.86
N ALA A 187 -14.97 8.17 -10.09
CA ALA A 187 -14.24 8.65 -11.25
C ALA A 187 -15.10 9.60 -12.09
N PHE A 188 -14.43 10.58 -12.70
CA PHE A 188 -14.98 11.49 -13.69
C PHE A 188 -14.28 11.21 -15.01
N VAL A 189 -15.02 10.73 -16.00
CA VAL A 189 -14.49 10.36 -17.33
C VAL A 189 -15.01 11.37 -18.34
N VAL A 190 -14.11 12.09 -18.98
CA VAL A 190 -14.49 13.02 -20.06
C VAL A 190 -14.61 12.22 -21.35
N VAL A 191 -15.77 12.35 -22.00
CA VAL A 191 -16.07 11.70 -23.29
C VAL A 191 -16.47 12.75 -24.32
N ASN A 192 -16.24 12.45 -25.59
CA ASN A 192 -16.65 13.37 -26.67
C ASN A 192 -18.17 13.43 -26.82
N GLU A 193 -18.82 12.30 -26.64
CA GLU A 193 -20.29 12.17 -26.67
C GLU A 193 -20.75 11.01 -25.82
N LEU A 194 -21.99 11.05 -25.33
CA LEU A 194 -22.61 9.93 -24.63
C LEU A 194 -23.13 8.92 -25.66
N PRO A 195 -22.69 7.64 -25.62
CA PRO A 195 -23.14 6.65 -26.57
C PRO A 195 -24.63 6.33 -26.37
N LEU A 196 -25.38 6.29 -27.47
CA LEU A 196 -26.81 5.99 -27.46
C LEU A 196 -27.10 4.67 -28.17
N THR A 197 -28.04 3.91 -27.63
CA THR A 197 -28.63 2.74 -28.32
C THR A 197 -29.43 3.19 -29.54
N PRO A 198 -29.76 2.26 -30.50
CA PRO A 198 -30.63 2.59 -31.63
C PRO A 198 -31.97 3.23 -31.26
N ASN A 199 -32.44 3.04 -30.04
CA ASN A 199 -33.67 3.61 -29.53
C ASN A 199 -33.49 4.95 -28.79
N GLY A 200 -32.30 5.58 -28.91
CA GLY A 200 -32.01 6.88 -28.30
C GLY A 200 -31.79 6.86 -26.79
N LYS A 201 -31.60 5.69 -26.15
CA LYS A 201 -31.27 5.58 -24.73
C LYS A 201 -29.76 5.44 -24.53
N LEU A 202 -29.25 5.91 -23.40
CA LEU A 202 -27.84 5.75 -23.02
C LEU A 202 -27.40 4.28 -23.12
N ASP A 203 -26.36 4.01 -23.92
CA ASP A 203 -25.71 2.71 -23.98
C ASP A 203 -24.64 2.59 -22.90
N ARG A 204 -25.04 2.11 -21.72
CA ARG A 204 -24.13 1.95 -20.57
C ARG A 204 -22.99 0.96 -20.81
N LYS A 205 -23.14 0.03 -21.77
CA LYS A 205 -22.11 -0.98 -22.07
C LYS A 205 -21.01 -0.42 -22.98
N ALA A 206 -21.34 0.58 -23.78
CA ALA A 206 -20.40 1.25 -24.68
C ALA A 206 -19.56 2.33 -23.98
N LEU A 207 -19.88 2.67 -22.72
CA LEU A 207 -19.08 3.63 -21.94
C LEU A 207 -17.71 3.01 -21.57
N PRO A 208 -16.58 3.74 -21.77
CA PRO A 208 -15.26 3.24 -21.47
C PRO A 208 -15.05 3.00 -19.98
N ALA A 209 -14.18 2.07 -19.63
CA ALA A 209 -13.72 1.95 -18.23
C ALA A 209 -12.92 3.20 -17.84
N PRO A 210 -13.04 3.67 -16.59
CA PRO A 210 -12.15 4.73 -16.10
C PRO A 210 -10.71 4.23 -16.14
N GLU A 211 -9.84 4.96 -16.82
CA GLU A 211 -8.42 4.71 -16.78
C GLU A 211 -7.83 5.52 -15.62
N PHE A 212 -7.31 4.82 -14.61
CA PHE A 212 -6.56 5.45 -13.52
C PHE A 212 -5.10 5.51 -13.97
N ILE A 213 -4.74 6.62 -14.57
CA ILE A 213 -3.35 6.95 -14.84
C ILE A 213 -2.87 7.67 -13.58
N ALA A 214 -1.95 7.02 -12.84
CA ALA A 214 -1.13 7.75 -11.89
C ALA A 214 -0.60 8.97 -12.63
N SER A 215 -0.69 10.15 -12.02
CA SER A 215 -0.31 11.37 -12.74
C SER A 215 1.13 11.22 -13.21
N SER A 216 1.37 11.39 -14.51
CA SER A 216 2.72 11.34 -15.10
C SER A 216 3.68 12.38 -14.50
N SER A 217 3.19 13.23 -13.61
CA SER A 217 3.90 14.26 -12.85
C SER A 217 4.12 13.91 -11.37
N SER A 218 3.61 12.75 -10.88
CA SER A 218 3.81 12.37 -9.48
C SER A 218 5.25 11.92 -9.26
N ARG A 219 5.86 12.45 -8.20
CA ARG A 219 7.25 12.12 -7.83
C ARG A 219 7.33 10.69 -7.29
N GLY A 220 8.45 10.03 -7.57
CA GLY A 220 8.79 8.75 -6.92
C GLY A 220 9.07 8.91 -5.41
N PRO A 221 9.10 7.80 -4.65
CA PRO A 221 9.41 7.83 -3.23
C PRO A 221 10.83 8.37 -2.99
N ARG A 222 11.00 9.17 -1.93
CA ARG A 222 12.26 9.82 -1.54
C ARG A 222 12.90 9.16 -0.32
N THR A 223 12.11 8.39 0.42
CA THR A 223 12.52 7.73 1.66
C THR A 223 11.99 6.30 1.70
N PRO A 224 12.59 5.40 2.51
CA PRO A 224 12.08 4.05 2.70
C PRO A 224 10.63 4.01 3.22
N GLN A 225 10.24 4.99 4.01
CA GLN A 225 8.87 5.11 4.51
C GLN A 225 7.90 5.46 3.38
N GLU A 226 8.28 6.42 2.52
CA GLU A 226 7.49 6.76 1.33
C GLU A 226 7.39 5.57 0.37
N GLU A 227 8.48 4.83 0.15
CA GLU A 227 8.48 3.62 -0.68
C GLU A 227 7.51 2.58 -0.14
N MET A 228 7.58 2.29 1.16
CA MET A 228 6.66 1.36 1.80
C MET A 228 5.20 1.85 1.75
N LEU A 229 4.95 3.13 1.97
CA LEU A 229 3.61 3.69 1.84
C LEU A 229 3.09 3.61 0.41
N CYS A 230 3.92 3.85 -0.61
CA CYS A 230 3.57 3.64 -2.01
C CYS A 230 3.16 2.19 -2.28
N ASP A 231 3.92 1.22 -1.76
CA ASP A 231 3.61 -0.20 -1.87
C ASP A 231 2.26 -0.54 -1.21
N LEU A 232 2.01 -0.03 0.01
CA LEU A 232 0.77 -0.26 0.73
C LEU A 232 -0.44 0.38 0.02
N PHE A 233 -0.29 1.58 -0.51
CA PHE A 233 -1.31 2.22 -1.34
C PHE A 233 -1.59 1.40 -2.61
N THR A 234 -0.55 0.96 -3.31
CA THR A 234 -0.63 0.10 -4.50
C THR A 234 -1.38 -1.19 -4.21
N GLU A 235 -1.04 -1.87 -3.12
CA GLU A 235 -1.70 -3.11 -2.68
C GLU A 235 -3.19 -2.88 -2.36
N VAL A 236 -3.48 -1.85 -1.56
CA VAL A 236 -4.85 -1.57 -1.08
C VAL A 236 -5.74 -1.03 -2.19
N LEU A 237 -5.21 -0.17 -3.06
CA LEU A 237 -5.96 0.44 -4.16
C LEU A 237 -5.99 -0.43 -5.42
N SER A 238 -5.10 -1.45 -5.52
CA SER A 238 -4.93 -2.29 -6.71
C SER A 238 -4.61 -1.48 -7.97
N VAL A 239 -3.74 -0.47 -7.84
CA VAL A 239 -3.25 0.38 -8.92
C VAL A 239 -1.81 -0.01 -9.26
N PRO A 240 -1.37 -0.07 -10.53
CA PRO A 240 -0.06 -0.61 -10.91
C PRO A 240 1.14 0.14 -10.32
N GLN A 241 1.04 1.44 -10.18
CA GLN A 241 2.10 2.31 -9.65
C GLN A 241 1.50 3.58 -9.05
N ILE A 242 2.07 4.05 -7.94
CA ILE A 242 1.63 5.25 -7.22
C ILE A 242 2.86 6.09 -6.89
N GLY A 243 2.79 7.40 -7.14
CA GLY A 243 3.78 8.35 -6.68
C GLY A 243 3.40 8.98 -5.34
N ILE A 244 4.34 9.70 -4.74
CA ILE A 244 4.16 10.26 -3.39
C ILE A 244 3.14 11.42 -3.32
N ASP A 245 2.85 12.05 -4.44
CA ASP A 245 1.90 13.16 -4.55
C ASP A 245 0.49 12.70 -4.93
N ASP A 246 0.33 11.43 -5.27
CA ASP A 246 -0.97 10.87 -5.63
C ASP A 246 -1.87 10.74 -4.40
N GLY A 247 -3.10 11.27 -4.50
CA GLY A 247 -4.05 11.25 -3.42
C GLY A 247 -4.75 9.89 -3.30
N PHE A 248 -4.80 9.32 -2.10
CA PHE A 248 -5.49 8.06 -1.82
C PHE A 248 -6.92 8.03 -2.35
N PHE A 249 -7.67 9.11 -2.11
CA PHE A 249 -9.06 9.23 -2.54
C PHE A 249 -9.18 9.49 -4.04
N ASP A 250 -8.20 10.17 -4.64
CA ASP A 250 -8.15 10.44 -6.09
C ASP A 250 -7.89 9.19 -6.90
N LEU A 251 -7.10 8.26 -6.34
CA LEU A 251 -6.86 6.93 -6.89
C LEU A 251 -7.95 5.92 -6.54
N GLY A 252 -9.04 6.38 -5.91
CA GLY A 252 -10.21 5.58 -5.65
C GLY A 252 -10.30 4.95 -4.27
N GLY A 253 -9.49 5.39 -3.36
CA GLY A 253 -9.61 5.06 -1.95
C GLY A 253 -10.98 5.48 -1.39
N HIS A 254 -11.51 4.72 -0.48
CA HIS A 254 -12.75 4.98 0.24
C HIS A 254 -12.63 4.54 1.70
N SER A 255 -13.61 4.85 2.53
CA SER A 255 -13.53 4.62 3.98
C SER A 255 -13.15 3.19 4.38
N LEU A 256 -13.65 2.15 3.68
CA LEU A 256 -13.29 0.76 3.98
C LEU A 256 -11.82 0.47 3.62
N LEU A 257 -11.37 0.92 2.44
CA LEU A 257 -9.97 0.80 2.03
C LEU A 257 -9.06 1.66 2.90
N ALA A 258 -9.54 2.81 3.40
CA ALA A 258 -8.81 3.63 4.36
C ALA A 258 -8.57 2.89 5.68
N VAL A 259 -9.59 2.19 6.22
CA VAL A 259 -9.42 1.33 7.40
C VAL A 259 -8.42 0.21 7.12
N GLN A 260 -8.51 -0.42 5.95
CA GLN A 260 -7.57 -1.47 5.54
C GLN A 260 -6.14 -0.93 5.42
N LEU A 261 -5.97 0.25 4.80
CA LEU A 261 -4.67 0.93 4.71
C LEU A 261 -4.09 1.22 6.10
N MET A 262 -4.88 1.77 7.03
CA MET A 262 -4.42 2.03 8.40
C MET A 262 -3.99 0.76 9.12
N SER A 263 -4.72 -0.35 8.94
CA SER A 263 -4.32 -1.66 9.48
C SER A 263 -3.00 -2.14 8.90
N ARG A 264 -2.81 -2.00 7.57
CA ARG A 264 -1.56 -2.39 6.89
C ARG A 264 -0.38 -1.52 7.30
N ILE A 265 -0.58 -0.20 7.47
CA ILE A 265 0.45 0.71 7.99
C ILE A 265 0.86 0.28 9.41
N LYS A 266 -0.11 -0.03 10.28
CA LYS A 266 0.17 -0.54 11.63
C LYS A 266 0.94 -1.87 11.58
N GLU A 267 0.55 -2.80 10.72
CA GLU A 267 1.24 -4.09 10.55
C GLU A 267 2.65 -3.93 9.99
N ALA A 268 2.89 -3.02 9.06
CA ALA A 268 4.19 -2.84 8.41
C ALA A 268 5.15 -1.96 9.21
N LEU A 269 4.67 -0.81 9.71
CA LEU A 269 5.50 0.21 10.35
C LEU A 269 5.40 0.18 11.88
N GLY A 270 4.43 -0.57 12.46
CA GLY A 270 4.19 -0.62 13.91
C GLY A 270 3.60 0.68 14.48
N VAL A 271 3.16 1.61 13.61
CA VAL A 271 2.60 2.91 14.01
C VAL A 271 1.08 2.91 13.82
N GLU A 272 0.34 3.29 14.85
CA GLU A 272 -1.11 3.43 14.79
C GLU A 272 -1.47 4.86 14.36
N LEU A 273 -1.91 5.00 13.11
CA LEU A 273 -2.45 6.25 12.59
C LEU A 273 -3.96 6.28 12.72
N ASN A 274 -4.49 7.44 13.11
CA ASN A 274 -5.94 7.67 13.08
C ASN A 274 -6.39 7.84 11.62
N ILE A 275 -7.55 7.29 11.27
CA ILE A 275 -8.15 7.44 9.94
C ILE A 275 -8.32 8.92 9.56
N GLY A 276 -8.55 9.81 10.52
CA GLY A 276 -8.57 11.26 10.33
C GLY A 276 -7.26 11.83 9.78
N THR A 277 -6.13 11.15 10.06
CA THR A 277 -4.81 11.54 9.52
C THR A 277 -4.76 11.37 8.01
N LEU A 278 -5.34 10.30 7.47
CA LEU A 278 -5.43 10.07 6.03
C LEU A 278 -6.35 11.10 5.34
N PHE A 279 -7.44 11.50 5.98
CA PHE A 279 -8.30 12.56 5.43
C PHE A 279 -7.61 13.92 5.40
N ALA A 280 -6.79 14.22 6.40
CA ALA A 280 -6.05 15.48 6.48
C ALA A 280 -4.76 15.49 5.64
N ALA A 281 -4.21 14.30 5.33
CA ALA A 281 -3.01 14.10 4.52
C ALA A 281 -3.21 12.89 3.60
N PRO A 282 -3.96 13.02 2.50
CA PRO A 282 -4.38 11.89 1.68
C PRO A 282 -3.31 11.37 0.72
N THR A 283 -2.11 11.95 0.73
CA THR A 283 -1.00 11.54 -0.13
C THR A 283 0.06 10.78 0.66
N VAL A 284 0.87 10.00 -0.04
CA VAL A 284 2.01 9.28 0.57
C VAL A 284 2.96 10.27 1.24
N ALA A 285 3.34 11.37 0.55
CA ALA A 285 4.21 12.41 1.11
C ALA A 285 3.62 13.02 2.39
N GLY A 286 2.34 13.36 2.38
CA GLY A 286 1.67 13.95 3.54
C GLY A 286 1.54 12.98 4.73
N LEU A 287 1.38 11.68 4.49
CA LEU A 287 1.41 10.67 5.55
C LEU A 287 2.81 10.46 6.09
N ALA A 288 3.82 10.39 5.22
CA ALA A 288 5.22 10.24 5.63
C ALA A 288 5.66 11.41 6.50
N GLU A 289 5.37 12.65 6.11
CA GLU A 289 5.65 13.84 6.91
C GLU A 289 5.04 13.77 8.32
N ARG A 290 3.83 13.24 8.45
CA ARG A 290 3.17 13.09 9.75
C ARG A 290 3.76 11.96 10.60
N LEU A 291 4.27 10.92 9.96
CA LEU A 291 5.04 9.88 10.64
C LEU A 291 6.38 10.43 11.15
N GLU A 292 7.04 11.30 10.38
CA GLU A 292 8.29 11.96 10.73
C GLU A 292 8.14 13.01 11.84
N MET A 293 7.07 13.80 11.84
CA MET A 293 6.79 14.78 12.91
C MET A 293 6.70 14.16 14.32
N GLY A 294 6.48 12.85 14.40
CA GLY A 294 6.56 12.10 15.64
C GLY A 294 7.98 11.84 16.15
N ASN A 295 9.00 11.85 15.30
CA ASN A 295 10.36 11.39 15.62
C ASN A 295 11.48 12.42 15.40
N GLY A 296 11.28 13.50 14.63
CA GLY A 296 12.27 14.58 14.41
C GLY A 296 13.58 14.15 13.72
N GLN A 297 13.62 12.95 13.09
CA GLN A 297 14.79 12.36 12.45
C GLN A 297 14.69 12.43 10.92
N SER A 298 15.81 12.74 10.26
CA SER A 298 15.90 12.76 8.80
C SER A 298 16.11 11.34 8.25
N ALA A 299 15.54 11.05 7.07
CA ALA A 299 15.79 9.80 6.35
C ALA A 299 17.28 9.57 5.97
N LEU A 300 18.11 10.60 6.09
CA LEU A 300 19.54 10.56 5.79
C LEU A 300 20.42 10.56 7.05
N ASP A 301 19.84 10.53 8.25
CA ASP A 301 20.62 10.44 9.50
C ASP A 301 21.40 9.12 9.55
N VAL A 302 22.52 9.12 10.26
CA VAL A 302 23.38 7.93 10.41
C VAL A 302 22.61 6.74 10.98
N LEU A 303 21.70 6.99 11.91
CA LEU A 303 20.81 5.96 12.45
C LEU A 303 19.38 6.25 11.98
N LEU A 304 18.90 5.42 11.07
CA LEU A 304 17.55 5.51 10.48
C LEU A 304 16.61 4.48 11.13
N PRO A 305 15.58 4.88 11.88
CA PRO A 305 14.57 3.94 12.36
C PRO A 305 13.68 3.51 11.18
N LEU A 306 13.89 2.30 10.66
CA LEU A 306 12.98 1.69 9.70
C LEU A 306 11.68 1.30 10.40
N ARG A 307 11.78 0.70 11.58
CA ARG A 307 10.69 0.46 12.53
C ARG A 307 11.23 0.57 13.95
N ALA A 308 10.88 1.63 14.66
CA ALA A 308 11.37 1.88 16.03
C ALA A 308 10.58 1.11 17.09
N SER A 309 9.35 0.66 16.79
CA SER A 309 8.46 -0.03 17.74
C SER A 309 8.76 -1.52 17.84
N GLY A 310 8.52 -2.10 19.00
CA GLY A 310 8.63 -3.53 19.30
C GLY A 310 9.30 -3.79 20.65
N ASP A 311 8.99 -4.96 21.25
CA ASP A 311 9.44 -5.34 22.60
C ASP A 311 10.69 -6.25 22.56
N GLN A 312 11.16 -6.59 21.38
CA GLN A 312 12.35 -7.45 21.19
C GLN A 312 13.61 -6.58 21.03
N LEU A 313 14.77 -7.23 21.12
CA LEU A 313 16.04 -6.57 20.84
C LEU A 313 16.09 -6.08 19.39
N PRO A 314 16.58 -4.86 19.15
CA PRO A 314 16.71 -4.29 17.83
C PRO A 314 17.62 -5.08 16.89
N LEU A 315 17.32 -5.04 15.60
CA LEU A 315 18.23 -5.45 14.53
C LEU A 315 18.82 -4.21 13.87
N PHE A 316 20.15 -4.07 13.90
CA PHE A 316 20.87 -2.97 13.27
C PHE A 316 21.43 -3.44 11.92
N CYS A 317 21.00 -2.78 10.84
CA CYS A 317 21.32 -3.14 9.47
C CYS A 317 22.26 -2.10 8.85
N VAL A 318 23.53 -2.46 8.66
CA VAL A 318 24.57 -1.56 8.16
C VAL A 318 24.57 -1.51 6.64
N HIS A 319 24.63 -0.31 6.10
CA HIS A 319 24.57 0.00 4.67
C HIS A 319 25.63 -0.75 3.83
N PRO A 320 25.35 -1.07 2.55
CA PRO A 320 26.35 -1.49 1.57
C PRO A 320 27.26 -0.31 1.15
N ALA A 321 28.14 -0.53 0.20
CA ALA A 321 29.10 0.50 -0.25
C ALA A 321 28.44 1.84 -0.64
N GLY A 322 27.19 1.83 -1.11
CA GLY A 322 26.43 3.04 -1.48
C GLY A 322 26.03 3.96 -0.34
N GLY A 323 26.27 3.59 0.92
CA GLY A 323 26.08 4.47 2.08
C GLY A 323 24.66 4.51 2.66
N LEU A 324 23.63 4.09 1.93
CA LEU A 324 22.23 4.07 2.38
C LEU A 324 21.80 2.68 2.83
N SER A 325 21.03 2.62 3.92
CA SER A 325 20.44 1.39 4.47
C SER A 325 18.98 1.15 4.05
N TRP A 326 18.46 1.92 3.10
CA TRP A 326 17.09 1.87 2.62
C TRP A 326 16.69 0.51 2.06
N CYS A 327 17.65 -0.18 1.44
CA CYS A 327 17.47 -1.52 0.89
C CYS A 327 16.93 -2.57 1.89
N TYR A 328 17.07 -2.33 3.21
CA TYR A 328 16.59 -3.24 4.25
C TYR A 328 15.13 -3.02 4.66
N ALA A 329 14.45 -1.99 4.12
CA ALA A 329 13.06 -1.70 4.45
C ALA A 329 12.13 -2.90 4.22
N GLY A 330 12.39 -3.71 3.19
CA GLY A 330 11.64 -4.93 2.90
C GLY A 330 11.67 -6.00 4.01
N LEU A 331 12.67 -5.98 4.92
CA LEU A 331 12.71 -6.90 6.08
C LEU A 331 11.55 -6.68 7.04
N MET A 332 10.97 -5.49 7.09
CA MET A 332 9.83 -5.16 7.93
C MET A 332 8.59 -6.03 7.62
N LYS A 333 8.44 -6.47 6.37
CA LYS A 333 7.33 -7.36 5.94
C LYS A 333 7.49 -8.79 6.47
N SER A 334 8.73 -9.25 6.62
CA SER A 334 9.05 -10.65 6.96
C SER A 334 9.35 -10.87 8.44
N LEU A 335 9.88 -9.85 9.11
CA LEU A 335 10.11 -9.87 10.55
C LEU A 335 8.86 -9.38 11.29
N GLY A 336 8.40 -10.12 12.29
CA GLY A 336 7.24 -9.72 13.10
C GLY A 336 7.39 -8.31 13.69
N THR A 337 6.26 -7.66 13.96
CA THR A 337 6.20 -6.26 14.47
C THR A 337 6.88 -6.05 15.82
N ASP A 338 7.15 -7.14 16.54
CA ASP A 338 7.85 -7.11 17.83
C ASP A 338 9.33 -6.76 17.74
N TYR A 339 9.92 -6.79 16.53
CA TYR A 339 11.34 -6.54 16.32
C TYR A 339 11.59 -5.12 15.79
N PRO A 340 12.16 -4.20 16.57
CA PRO A 340 12.67 -2.94 16.06
C PRO A 340 13.76 -3.16 15.01
N ILE A 341 13.78 -2.37 13.95
CA ILE A 341 14.77 -2.44 12.87
C ILE A 341 15.32 -1.04 12.62
N TYR A 342 16.62 -0.92 12.70
CA TYR A 342 17.34 0.32 12.46
C TYR A 342 18.32 0.14 11.30
N GLY A 343 18.25 1.03 10.34
CA GLY A 343 19.29 1.17 9.33
C GLY A 343 20.44 2.02 9.87
N VAL A 344 21.68 1.58 9.65
CA VAL A 344 22.87 2.36 9.94
C VAL A 344 23.43 2.83 8.61
N GLN A 345 23.53 4.15 8.42
CA GLN A 345 23.89 4.81 7.18
C GLN A 345 25.24 5.51 7.29
N ALA A 346 25.84 5.78 6.15
CA ALA A 346 27.14 6.42 6.14
C ALA A 346 27.06 7.88 6.63
N ARG A 347 28.04 8.28 7.40
CA ARG A 347 28.31 9.67 7.72
C ARG A 347 28.62 10.45 6.43
N GLY A 348 28.31 11.73 6.41
CA GLY A 348 28.65 12.63 5.30
C GLY A 348 27.59 12.71 4.20
N ILE A 349 26.51 11.88 4.24
CA ILE A 349 25.45 11.94 3.23
C ILE A 349 24.54 13.16 3.45
N ALA A 350 24.03 13.32 4.68
CA ALA A 350 23.11 14.41 5.02
C ALA A 350 23.80 15.78 5.10
N LYS A 351 25.09 15.78 5.45
CA LYS A 351 25.91 16.98 5.61
C LYS A 351 27.32 16.67 5.18
N ASN A 352 28.02 17.65 4.61
CA ASN A 352 29.43 17.51 4.28
C ASN A 352 30.26 17.43 5.58
N GLU A 353 30.67 16.23 5.96
CA GLU A 353 31.45 15.91 7.17
C GLU A 353 32.68 15.09 6.80
N GLU A 354 33.70 15.10 7.69
CA GLU A 354 34.89 14.29 7.49
C GLU A 354 34.55 12.80 7.46
N LEU A 355 34.86 12.12 6.34
CA LEU A 355 34.60 10.70 6.14
C LEU A 355 35.57 9.84 6.97
N PRO A 356 35.19 8.63 7.39
CA PRO A 356 36.06 7.70 8.12
C PRO A 356 37.32 7.37 7.32
N LYS A 357 38.43 7.20 8.02
CA LYS A 357 39.74 6.89 7.43
C LYS A 357 40.07 5.39 7.42
N SER A 358 39.31 4.60 8.18
CA SER A 358 39.39 3.14 8.20
C SER A 358 38.04 2.52 8.50
N LEU A 359 37.88 1.22 8.20
CA LEU A 359 36.66 0.48 8.55
C LEU A 359 36.49 0.35 10.07
N GLU A 360 37.58 0.30 10.83
CA GLU A 360 37.51 0.30 12.30
C GLU A 360 36.99 1.64 12.85
N GLU A 361 37.39 2.76 12.26
CA GLU A 361 36.88 4.09 12.62
C GLU A 361 35.37 4.20 12.27
N MET A 362 34.97 3.71 11.09
CA MET A 362 33.59 3.63 10.66
C MET A 362 32.75 2.79 11.65
N ALA A 363 33.23 1.61 12.02
CA ALA A 363 32.56 0.73 12.98
C ALA A 363 32.41 1.39 14.37
N ALA A 364 33.47 2.04 14.85
CA ALA A 364 33.45 2.74 16.14
C ALA A 364 32.47 3.92 16.14
N ASP A 365 32.33 4.62 15.03
CA ASP A 365 31.37 5.70 14.88
C ASP A 365 29.94 5.19 14.89
N TYR A 366 29.65 4.13 14.15
CA TYR A 366 28.33 3.52 14.12
C TYR A 366 27.92 2.95 15.48
N LEU A 367 28.85 2.36 16.23
CA LEU A 367 28.60 1.87 17.58
C LEU A 367 28.17 2.99 18.54
N LYS A 368 28.61 4.24 18.36
CA LYS A 368 28.11 5.37 19.18
C LYS A 368 26.60 5.56 18.96
N HIS A 369 26.16 5.58 17.70
CA HIS A 369 24.75 5.76 17.35
C HIS A 369 23.89 4.54 17.74
N VAL A 370 24.41 3.32 17.56
CA VAL A 370 23.75 2.10 18.02
C VAL A 370 23.48 2.13 19.53
N ARG A 371 24.45 2.63 20.32
CA ARG A 371 24.33 2.75 21.78
C ARG A 371 23.35 3.85 22.25
N GLU A 372 23.01 4.80 21.41
CA GLU A 372 21.94 5.76 21.70
C GLU A 372 20.59 5.06 21.82
N VAL A 373 20.39 3.95 21.05
CA VAL A 373 19.16 3.13 21.10
C VAL A 373 19.30 1.96 22.05
N GLN A 374 20.43 1.27 22.02
CA GLN A 374 20.71 0.09 22.84
C GLN A 374 22.08 0.24 23.52
N PRO A 375 22.14 0.76 24.77
CA PRO A 375 23.39 1.03 25.46
C PRO A 375 24.26 -0.21 25.74
N HIS A 376 23.65 -1.36 25.95
CA HIS A 376 24.30 -2.64 26.28
C HIS A 376 23.76 -3.78 25.43
N GLY A 377 24.62 -4.81 25.20
CA GLY A 377 24.23 -6.04 24.52
C GLY A 377 23.14 -6.85 25.23
N PRO A 378 22.70 -7.94 24.61
CA PRO A 378 23.27 -8.54 23.41
C PRO A 378 22.82 -7.86 22.11
N TYR A 379 23.74 -7.61 21.19
CA TYR A 379 23.48 -6.92 19.93
C TYR A 379 23.14 -7.88 18.79
N ARG A 380 22.31 -7.39 17.83
CA ARG A 380 21.99 -8.07 16.58
C ARG A 380 22.40 -7.18 15.42
N LEU A 381 23.32 -7.67 14.60
CA LEU A 381 23.95 -6.91 13.52
C LEU A 381 23.73 -7.62 12.18
N LEU A 382 23.38 -6.86 11.15
CA LEU A 382 23.23 -7.34 9.78
C LEU A 382 23.95 -6.40 8.81
N GLY A 383 24.63 -6.96 7.80
CA GLY A 383 25.26 -6.15 6.76
C GLY A 383 25.35 -6.87 5.42
N TRP A 384 25.08 -6.14 4.33
CA TRP A 384 25.21 -6.61 2.96
C TRP A 384 26.47 -6.04 2.32
N SER A 385 27.22 -6.88 1.55
CA SER A 385 28.42 -6.44 0.82
C SER A 385 29.45 -5.79 1.76
N LEU A 386 29.84 -4.54 1.57
CA LEU A 386 30.68 -3.78 2.51
C LEU A 386 30.14 -3.84 3.94
N GLY A 387 28.82 -3.70 4.09
CA GLY A 387 28.16 -3.69 5.40
C GLY A 387 28.47 -4.92 6.24
N GLY A 388 28.67 -6.10 5.62
CA GLY A 388 29.09 -7.30 6.33
C GLY A 388 30.50 -7.20 6.94
N ASN A 389 31.43 -6.54 6.26
CA ASN A 389 32.76 -6.25 6.81
C ASN A 389 32.67 -5.25 7.98
N VAL A 390 31.79 -4.26 7.87
CA VAL A 390 31.58 -3.26 8.93
C VAL A 390 30.93 -3.90 10.16
N VAL A 391 29.89 -4.73 10.01
CA VAL A 391 29.27 -5.41 11.17
C VAL A 391 30.21 -6.41 11.82
N HIS A 392 31.11 -7.03 11.05
CA HIS A 392 32.17 -7.87 11.62
C HIS A 392 33.15 -7.02 12.47
N ALA A 393 33.57 -5.86 11.96
CA ALA A 393 34.41 -4.93 12.70
C ALA A 393 33.70 -4.43 13.98
N MET A 394 32.40 -4.11 13.90
CA MET A 394 31.58 -3.73 15.06
C MET A 394 31.51 -4.87 16.09
N ALA A 395 31.24 -6.10 15.63
CA ALA A 395 31.15 -7.28 16.51
C ALA A 395 32.47 -7.53 17.24
N ALA A 396 33.62 -7.46 16.53
CA ALA A 396 34.93 -7.61 17.13
C ALA A 396 35.25 -6.49 18.14
N GLN A 397 34.82 -5.25 17.89
CA GLN A 397 35.00 -4.14 18.83
C GLN A 397 34.12 -4.33 20.07
N LEU A 398 32.85 -4.69 19.92
CA LEU A 398 31.94 -4.97 21.03
C LEU A 398 32.46 -6.07 21.93
N GLN A 399 32.99 -7.17 21.39
CA GLN A 399 33.56 -8.25 22.19
C GLN A 399 34.84 -7.81 22.95
N ASN A 400 35.69 -6.99 22.34
CA ASN A 400 36.86 -6.43 23.02
C ASN A 400 36.48 -5.51 24.20
N GLU A 401 35.27 -4.95 24.17
CA GLU A 401 34.71 -4.12 25.26
C GLU A 401 33.91 -4.95 26.27
N GLY A 402 33.77 -6.27 26.07
CA GLY A 402 33.08 -7.18 26.96
C GLY A 402 31.56 -7.27 26.70
N GLU A 403 31.09 -6.72 25.58
CA GLU A 403 29.68 -6.78 25.18
C GLU A 403 29.38 -8.05 24.39
N GLU A 404 28.14 -8.53 24.46
CA GLU A 404 27.68 -9.72 23.75
C GLU A 404 27.07 -9.36 22.39
N VAL A 405 27.40 -10.17 21.37
CA VAL A 405 26.73 -10.13 20.07
C VAL A 405 25.93 -11.44 19.92
N GLU A 406 24.61 -11.33 20.00
CA GLU A 406 23.70 -12.47 19.90
C GLU A 406 23.58 -13.00 18.46
N LEU A 407 23.63 -12.09 17.48
CA LEU A 407 23.43 -12.42 16.07
C LEU A 407 24.30 -11.56 15.18
N LEU A 408 25.14 -12.20 14.36
CA LEU A 408 25.91 -11.57 13.30
C LEU A 408 25.48 -12.14 11.95
N VAL A 409 24.87 -11.31 11.10
CA VAL A 409 24.33 -11.69 9.78
C VAL A 409 25.10 -11.02 8.67
N MET A 410 25.52 -11.80 7.69
CA MET A 410 26.22 -11.32 6.50
C MET A 410 25.46 -11.71 5.24
N LEU A 411 25.16 -10.74 4.41
CA LEU A 411 24.54 -10.95 3.11
C LEU A 411 25.63 -10.82 2.04
N ASP A 412 26.07 -11.94 1.50
CA ASP A 412 27.05 -12.08 0.41
C ASP A 412 28.26 -11.15 0.55
N SER A 413 28.85 -11.16 1.73
CA SER A 413 29.96 -10.30 2.13
C SER A 413 31.22 -11.12 2.37
N TYR A 414 32.32 -10.71 1.81
CA TYR A 414 33.61 -11.41 1.89
C TYR A 414 34.72 -10.45 2.38
N PRO A 415 35.78 -10.94 3.04
CA PRO A 415 36.87 -10.09 3.47
C PRO A 415 37.49 -9.37 2.26
N GLY A 416 37.69 -8.05 2.38
CA GLY A 416 38.03 -7.17 1.26
C GLY A 416 39.24 -7.61 0.43
N HIS A 417 40.28 -8.14 1.08
CA HIS A 417 41.52 -8.59 0.39
C HIS A 417 41.36 -9.86 -0.46
N PHE A 418 40.18 -10.55 -0.42
CA PHE A 418 39.84 -11.63 -1.35
C PHE A 418 39.04 -11.13 -2.56
N LEU A 419 38.58 -9.88 -2.54
CA LEU A 419 37.83 -9.30 -3.64
C LEU A 419 38.74 -8.77 -4.73
N PRO A 420 38.44 -9.00 -6.02
CA PRO A 420 39.11 -8.31 -7.11
C PRO A 420 38.76 -6.82 -7.08
N ASN A 421 39.69 -5.97 -7.52
CA ASN A 421 39.48 -4.52 -7.66
C ASN A 421 39.01 -3.79 -6.39
N THR A 422 39.84 -3.82 -5.35
CA THR A 422 39.60 -3.03 -4.12
C THR A 422 40.33 -1.70 -4.13
N GLU A 423 40.82 -1.25 -5.29
CA GLU A 423 41.32 0.11 -5.49
C GLU A 423 40.18 1.12 -5.46
N ALA A 424 40.50 2.39 -5.21
CA ALA A 424 39.48 3.43 -5.25
C ALA A 424 38.81 3.46 -6.64
N PRO A 425 37.47 3.40 -6.74
CA PRO A 425 36.80 3.37 -8.02
C PRO A 425 37.02 4.65 -8.82
N THR A 426 37.03 4.50 -10.12
CA THR A 426 37.04 5.62 -11.06
C THR A 426 35.76 6.44 -10.95
N GLU A 427 35.73 7.65 -11.52
CA GLU A 427 34.55 8.48 -11.52
C GLU A 427 33.39 7.81 -12.24
N GLU A 428 33.64 7.14 -13.35
CA GLU A 428 32.63 6.41 -14.12
C GLU A 428 32.06 5.22 -13.33
N GLU A 429 32.89 4.43 -12.65
CA GLU A 429 32.44 3.34 -11.78
C GLU A 429 31.59 3.85 -10.61
N ALA A 430 31.94 5.01 -10.04
CA ALA A 430 31.17 5.63 -8.98
C ALA A 430 29.79 6.11 -9.45
N LEU A 431 29.69 6.63 -10.68
CA LEU A 431 28.41 7.03 -11.28
C LEU A 431 27.55 5.82 -11.64
N ILE A 432 28.15 4.73 -12.13
CA ILE A 432 27.46 3.45 -12.37
C ILE A 432 26.88 2.91 -11.06
N ALA A 433 27.66 2.95 -9.98
CA ALA A 433 27.19 2.52 -8.67
C ALA A 433 26.06 3.40 -8.12
N LEU A 434 26.09 4.71 -8.38
CA LEU A 434 25.02 5.64 -8.03
C LEU A 434 23.72 5.30 -8.78
N LEU A 435 23.80 4.97 -10.08
CA LEU A 435 22.66 4.52 -10.87
C LEU A 435 22.09 3.21 -10.32
N ALA A 436 22.95 2.23 -10.01
CA ALA A 436 22.55 0.96 -9.42
C ALA A 436 21.88 1.15 -8.04
N LEU A 437 22.38 2.07 -7.21
CA LEU A 437 21.79 2.44 -5.92
C LEU A 437 20.38 3.03 -6.11
N GLY A 438 20.18 3.77 -7.19
CA GLY A 438 18.88 4.33 -7.58
C GLY A 438 17.93 3.34 -8.26
N GLY A 439 18.31 2.05 -8.38
CA GLY A 439 17.47 1.00 -8.97
C GLY A 439 17.64 0.82 -10.48
N TYR A 440 18.48 1.61 -11.15
CA TYR A 440 18.76 1.45 -12.57
C TYR A 440 19.71 0.26 -12.81
N ASP A 441 19.41 -0.57 -13.81
CA ASP A 441 20.30 -1.67 -14.19
C ASP A 441 21.39 -1.18 -15.16
N PRO A 442 22.68 -1.11 -14.72
CA PRO A 442 23.77 -0.63 -15.57
C PRO A 442 24.00 -1.44 -16.85
N ASP A 443 23.51 -2.68 -16.90
CA ASP A 443 23.60 -3.53 -18.10
C ASP A 443 22.77 -2.97 -19.28
N ASN A 444 21.88 -1.99 -19.02
CA ASN A 444 21.04 -1.31 -20.01
C ASN A 444 21.66 -0.01 -20.59
N MET A 445 22.91 0.27 -20.31
CA MET A 445 23.57 1.51 -20.77
C MET A 445 24.01 1.44 -22.24
N ASP A 446 23.74 2.53 -23.00
CA ASP A 446 24.06 2.67 -24.43
C ASP A 446 25.57 2.90 -24.73
N GLY A 447 26.47 2.67 -23.78
CA GLY A 447 27.93 2.83 -23.96
C GLY A 447 28.41 4.28 -24.17
N LYS A 448 27.59 5.27 -23.80
CA LYS A 448 27.99 6.69 -23.80
C LYS A 448 28.77 7.03 -22.53
N PRO A 449 29.73 7.97 -22.60
CA PRO A 449 30.41 8.44 -21.39
C PRO A 449 29.39 8.96 -20.37
N LEU A 450 29.48 8.48 -19.15
CA LEU A 450 28.58 8.88 -18.07
C LEU A 450 29.13 10.14 -17.36
N THR A 451 28.28 11.17 -17.27
CA THR A 451 28.56 12.37 -16.46
C THR A 451 27.57 12.45 -15.30
N MET A 452 27.85 13.27 -14.29
CA MET A 452 26.93 13.47 -13.16
C MET A 452 25.56 13.96 -13.65
N GLU A 453 25.52 14.90 -14.60
CA GLU A 453 24.28 15.42 -15.14
C GLU A 453 23.46 14.33 -15.84
N SER A 454 24.13 13.49 -16.67
CA SER A 454 23.45 12.38 -17.37
C SER A 454 22.98 11.30 -16.40
N ALA A 455 23.74 11.00 -15.34
CA ALA A 455 23.33 10.07 -14.30
C ALA A 455 22.06 10.56 -13.55
N VAL A 456 22.03 11.83 -13.15
CA VAL A 456 20.85 12.44 -12.52
C VAL A 456 19.65 12.46 -13.46
N GLU A 457 19.85 12.71 -14.76
CA GLU A 457 18.78 12.70 -15.76
C GLU A 457 18.19 11.28 -15.93
N ILE A 458 19.05 10.24 -15.96
CA ILE A 458 18.62 8.83 -16.01
C ILE A 458 17.78 8.50 -14.77
N LEU A 459 18.26 8.83 -13.56
CA LEU A 459 17.55 8.60 -12.31
C LEU A 459 16.17 9.30 -12.28
N ARG A 460 16.09 10.52 -12.81
CA ARG A 460 14.82 11.26 -12.93
C ARG A 460 13.84 10.59 -13.88
N LYS A 461 14.35 10.12 -15.01
CA LYS A 461 13.51 9.46 -16.03
C LYS A 461 12.92 8.15 -15.51
N ASP A 462 13.69 7.41 -14.71
CA ASP A 462 13.27 6.13 -14.14
C ASP A 462 12.48 6.30 -12.82
N GLY A 463 12.25 7.54 -12.36
CA GLY A 463 11.48 7.81 -11.14
C GLY A 463 12.18 7.38 -9.85
N SER A 464 13.52 7.34 -9.86
CA SER A 464 14.30 6.94 -8.70
C SER A 464 14.12 7.90 -7.51
N ALA A 465 14.04 7.34 -6.30
CA ALA A 465 14.03 8.11 -5.06
C ALA A 465 15.25 9.06 -4.95
N LEU A 466 16.41 8.64 -5.42
CA LEU A 466 17.63 9.44 -5.38
C LEU A 466 17.53 10.72 -6.22
N ALA A 467 16.79 10.71 -7.31
CA ALA A 467 16.61 11.89 -8.16
C ALA A 467 15.85 13.04 -7.48
N SER A 468 15.16 12.75 -6.38
CA SER A 468 14.43 13.75 -5.57
C SER A 468 15.30 14.40 -4.50
N LEU A 469 16.50 13.89 -4.27
CA LEU A 469 17.48 14.45 -3.34
C LEU A 469 18.12 15.72 -3.93
N GLU A 470 18.62 16.57 -3.06
CA GLU A 470 19.42 17.73 -3.46
C GLU A 470 20.71 17.29 -4.15
N GLU A 471 21.17 18.08 -5.10
CA GLU A 471 22.38 17.76 -5.90
C GLU A 471 23.62 17.57 -5.03
N GLU A 472 23.75 18.34 -3.96
CA GLU A 472 24.81 18.19 -2.95
C GLU A 472 24.76 16.82 -2.27
N THR A 473 23.57 16.34 -1.92
CA THR A 473 23.37 15.01 -1.31
C THR A 473 23.77 13.89 -2.27
N ILE A 474 23.42 14.02 -3.56
CA ILE A 474 23.79 13.03 -4.59
C ILE A 474 25.32 13.00 -4.77
N LEU A 475 25.97 14.17 -4.72
CA LEU A 475 27.43 14.26 -4.76
C LEU A 475 28.05 13.59 -3.53
N ASN A 476 27.52 13.85 -2.33
CA ASN A 476 27.98 13.23 -1.08
C ASN A 476 27.85 11.71 -1.10
N LEU A 477 26.77 11.17 -1.71
CA LEU A 477 26.60 9.72 -1.91
C LEU A 477 27.72 9.14 -2.78
N LYS A 478 28.06 9.81 -3.89
CA LYS A 478 29.18 9.40 -4.74
C LYS A 478 30.50 9.37 -3.98
N GLU A 479 30.82 10.44 -3.23
CA GLU A 479 32.03 10.52 -2.43
C GLU A 479 32.10 9.46 -1.33
N THR A 480 30.99 9.21 -0.66
CA THR A 480 30.84 8.16 0.34
C THR A 480 31.09 6.78 -0.25
N TYR A 481 30.58 6.49 -1.45
CA TYR A 481 30.83 5.24 -2.16
C TYR A 481 32.30 5.05 -2.45
N VAL A 482 32.96 6.08 -3.03
CA VAL A 482 34.41 6.04 -3.35
C VAL A 482 35.26 5.77 -2.10
N ASN A 483 34.93 6.48 -1.00
CA ASN A 483 35.61 6.27 0.28
C ASN A 483 35.41 4.84 0.81
N SER A 484 34.18 4.35 0.81
CA SER A 484 33.78 3.05 1.33
C SER A 484 34.51 1.90 0.62
N VAL A 485 34.56 1.92 -0.71
CA VAL A 485 35.28 0.91 -1.50
C VAL A 485 36.80 0.99 -1.24
N GLY A 486 37.36 2.19 -1.18
CA GLY A 486 38.77 2.38 -0.88
C GLY A 486 39.19 1.92 0.53
N LEU A 487 38.27 1.94 1.51
CA LEU A 487 38.51 1.40 2.85
C LEU A 487 38.45 -0.12 2.89
N LEU A 488 37.53 -0.72 2.12
CA LEU A 488 37.32 -2.17 2.09
C LEU A 488 38.61 -2.92 1.68
N GLY A 489 39.31 -2.43 0.66
CA GLY A 489 40.55 -3.05 0.18
C GLY A 489 41.71 -3.01 1.18
N LYS A 490 41.69 -2.07 2.12
CA LYS A 490 42.74 -1.90 3.15
C LYS A 490 42.43 -2.62 4.46
N TYR A 491 41.19 -3.08 4.63
CA TYR A 491 40.75 -3.69 5.87
C TYR A 491 41.22 -5.13 6.03
N VAL A 492 41.81 -5.43 7.18
CA VAL A 492 42.12 -6.80 7.60
C VAL A 492 41.30 -7.12 8.84
N PRO A 493 40.32 -8.07 8.74
CA PRO A 493 39.47 -8.39 9.86
C PRO A 493 40.22 -8.92 11.07
N LYS A 494 39.79 -8.58 12.29
CA LYS A 494 40.19 -9.22 13.53
C LYS A 494 39.41 -10.50 13.76
N VAL A 495 39.90 -11.40 14.63
CA VAL A 495 39.16 -12.60 14.98
C VAL A 495 37.94 -12.22 15.82
N TYR A 496 36.77 -12.67 15.39
CA TYR A 496 35.52 -12.58 16.11
C TYR A 496 35.19 -13.98 16.69
N ASN A 497 34.79 -14.02 17.97
CA ASN A 497 34.40 -15.25 18.65
C ASN A 497 32.89 -15.38 18.68
N GLY A 498 32.34 -16.15 17.76
CA GLY A 498 30.89 -16.36 17.61
C GLY A 498 30.54 -16.84 16.21
N ASP A 499 29.28 -17.20 16.02
CA ASP A 499 28.79 -17.73 14.75
C ASP A 499 28.39 -16.60 13.77
N ILE A 500 28.51 -16.89 12.49
CA ILE A 500 28.00 -16.04 11.40
C ILE A 500 26.84 -16.74 10.71
N LEU A 501 25.71 -16.06 10.61
CA LEU A 501 24.62 -16.45 9.71
C LEU A 501 24.88 -15.79 8.35
N PHE A 502 25.21 -16.62 7.35
CA PHE A 502 25.68 -16.15 6.06
C PHE A 502 24.67 -16.48 4.95
N PHE A 503 24.23 -15.47 4.21
CA PHE A 503 23.40 -15.63 3.03
C PHE A 503 24.28 -15.41 1.78
N ARG A 504 24.35 -16.43 0.92
CA ARG A 504 25.16 -16.40 -0.28
C ARG A 504 24.28 -16.31 -1.53
N SER A 505 24.60 -15.35 -2.43
CA SER A 505 24.03 -15.32 -3.77
C SER A 505 24.60 -16.47 -4.63
N THR A 506 23.76 -17.18 -5.38
CA THR A 506 24.18 -18.33 -6.18
C THR A 506 24.33 -18.03 -7.68
N VAL A 507 23.74 -16.95 -8.17
CA VAL A 507 23.88 -16.51 -9.57
C VAL A 507 25.10 -15.64 -9.71
N ILE A 508 26.21 -16.27 -10.14
CA ILE A 508 27.53 -15.65 -10.26
C ILE A 508 27.79 -15.34 -11.74
N PRO A 509 28.23 -14.12 -12.10
CA PRO A 509 28.63 -13.81 -13.47
C PRO A 509 29.80 -14.69 -13.96
N ASP A 510 29.82 -15.09 -15.23
CA ASP A 510 30.84 -15.95 -15.84
C ASP A 510 32.28 -15.40 -15.72
N TRP A 511 32.42 -14.09 -15.52
CA TRP A 511 33.72 -13.41 -15.38
C TRP A 511 34.22 -13.33 -13.95
N PHE A 512 33.44 -13.78 -12.95
CA PHE A 512 33.77 -13.69 -11.53
C PHE A 512 34.02 -15.07 -10.95
N ASP A 513 35.21 -15.29 -10.37
CA ASP A 513 35.53 -16.51 -9.64
C ASP A 513 34.78 -16.54 -8.30
N PRO A 514 33.98 -17.58 -8.01
CA PRO A 514 33.20 -17.65 -6.78
C PRO A 514 34.09 -17.68 -5.53
N ILE A 515 33.87 -16.72 -4.62
CA ILE A 515 34.54 -16.68 -3.34
C ILE A 515 33.74 -17.51 -2.34
N SER A 516 34.43 -18.36 -1.59
CA SER A 516 33.80 -19.17 -0.55
C SER A 516 33.55 -18.37 0.73
N PRO A 517 32.38 -18.49 1.38
CA PRO A 517 32.17 -17.96 2.73
C PRO A 517 33.21 -18.45 3.76
N ASN A 518 33.84 -19.59 3.52
CA ASN A 518 34.89 -20.14 4.37
C ASN A 518 36.14 -19.24 4.46
N THR A 519 36.29 -18.24 3.60
CA THR A 519 37.34 -17.22 3.74
C THR A 519 37.26 -16.47 5.07
N TRP A 520 36.07 -16.40 5.69
CA TRP A 520 35.88 -15.84 7.02
C TRP A 520 36.46 -16.70 8.15
N LEU A 521 36.67 -18.02 7.96
CA LEU A 521 37.20 -18.91 9.01
C LEU A 521 38.59 -18.48 9.53
N ASN A 522 39.33 -17.70 8.76
CA ASN A 522 40.62 -17.11 9.24
C ASN A 522 40.40 -15.98 10.28
N TYR A 523 39.19 -15.47 10.39
CA TYR A 523 38.79 -14.32 11.22
C TYR A 523 37.61 -14.64 12.14
N LEU A 524 37.36 -15.97 12.35
CA LEU A 524 36.24 -16.44 13.11
C LEU A 524 36.64 -17.58 14.04
N ASP A 525 36.29 -17.46 15.32
CA ASP A 525 36.32 -18.57 16.26
C ASP A 525 34.87 -18.98 16.55
N GLY A 526 34.28 -19.74 15.61
CA GLY A 526 32.87 -20.12 15.56
C GLY A 526 32.53 -20.82 14.26
N GLN A 527 31.24 -20.88 13.94
CA GLN A 527 30.71 -21.56 12.76
C GLN A 527 30.06 -20.59 11.78
N ILE A 528 30.04 -20.96 10.51
CA ILE A 528 29.29 -20.28 9.46
C ILE A 528 28.07 -21.11 9.15
N VAL A 529 26.88 -20.56 9.47
CA VAL A 529 25.60 -21.13 9.08
C VAL A 529 25.19 -20.51 7.76
N GLN A 530 25.38 -21.26 6.66
CA GLN A 530 25.17 -20.75 5.31
C GLN A 530 23.76 -21.07 4.80
N HIS A 531 23.17 -20.07 4.14
CA HIS A 531 21.94 -20.20 3.34
C HIS A 531 22.19 -19.67 1.93
N ASP A 532 21.81 -20.43 0.92
CA ASP A 532 21.94 -20.07 -0.48
C ASP A 532 20.65 -19.40 -0.97
N ILE A 533 20.80 -18.27 -1.66
CA ILE A 533 19.71 -17.48 -2.24
C ILE A 533 19.91 -17.43 -3.76
N ASP A 534 18.89 -17.83 -4.52
CA ASP A 534 18.96 -17.91 -5.98
C ASP A 534 18.77 -16.53 -6.63
N CYS A 535 19.79 -15.69 -6.53
CA CYS A 535 19.82 -14.37 -7.13
C CYS A 535 21.27 -13.91 -7.36
N ARG A 536 21.47 -12.79 -8.05
CA ARG A 536 22.78 -12.14 -8.18
C ARG A 536 23.09 -11.31 -6.91
N HIS A 537 24.36 -11.03 -6.68
CA HIS A 537 24.82 -10.18 -5.57
C HIS A 537 24.02 -8.86 -5.44
N LYS A 538 23.82 -8.17 -6.58
CA LYS A 538 23.11 -6.88 -6.64
C LYS A 538 21.62 -6.98 -6.34
N ASP A 539 21.03 -8.17 -6.44
CA ASP A 539 19.59 -8.39 -6.31
C ASP A 539 19.17 -8.89 -4.91
N LEU A 540 20.13 -9.15 -3.99
CA LEU A 540 19.86 -9.72 -2.65
C LEU A 540 18.86 -8.91 -1.83
N CYS A 541 18.87 -7.60 -1.96
CA CYS A 541 17.93 -6.71 -1.26
C CYS A 541 16.65 -6.39 -2.07
N GLN A 542 16.46 -7.01 -3.24
CA GLN A 542 15.20 -6.92 -3.97
C GLN A 542 14.07 -7.69 -3.25
N PRO A 543 12.80 -7.36 -3.46
CA PRO A 543 11.66 -7.86 -2.68
C PRO A 543 11.60 -9.39 -2.54
N GLY A 544 11.88 -10.15 -3.61
CA GLY A 544 11.85 -11.64 -3.59
C GLY A 544 12.92 -12.22 -2.67
N PRO A 545 14.22 -12.06 -2.99
CA PRO A 545 15.33 -12.54 -2.17
C PRO A 545 15.28 -12.03 -0.72
N LEU A 546 14.97 -10.76 -0.52
CA LEU A 546 14.90 -10.18 0.83
C LEU A 546 13.77 -10.78 1.68
N THR A 547 12.65 -11.16 1.06
CA THR A 547 11.56 -11.88 1.74
C THR A 547 12.02 -13.25 2.21
N GLU A 548 12.77 -14.00 1.39
CA GLU A 548 13.33 -15.31 1.75
C GLU A 548 14.33 -15.17 2.91
N ILE A 549 15.24 -14.22 2.82
CA ILE A 549 16.19 -13.87 3.89
C ILE A 549 15.44 -13.56 5.19
N GLY A 550 14.42 -12.71 5.12
CA GLY A 550 13.62 -12.31 6.27
C GLY A 550 12.86 -13.47 6.92
N GLN A 551 12.36 -14.43 6.13
CA GLN A 551 11.73 -15.64 6.65
C GLN A 551 12.71 -16.56 7.41
N VAL A 552 13.94 -16.70 6.91
CA VAL A 552 15.01 -17.45 7.59
C VAL A 552 15.39 -16.75 8.89
N LEU A 553 15.58 -15.43 8.85
CA LEU A 553 15.88 -14.62 10.04
C LEU A 553 14.78 -14.72 11.10
N ALA A 554 13.51 -14.64 10.70
CA ALA A 554 12.38 -14.77 11.62
C ALA A 554 12.39 -16.11 12.35
N LYS A 555 12.63 -17.22 11.62
CA LYS A 555 12.75 -18.55 12.21
C LYS A 555 13.94 -18.66 13.16
N TYR A 556 15.09 -18.09 12.78
CA TYR A 556 16.30 -18.10 13.59
C TYR A 556 16.09 -17.36 14.92
N LEU A 557 15.49 -16.18 14.86
CA LEU A 557 15.17 -15.36 16.03
C LEU A 557 14.12 -16.02 16.96
N GLN A 558 13.13 -16.72 16.39
CA GLN A 558 12.14 -17.46 17.17
C GLN A 558 12.74 -18.67 17.90
N ASN A 559 13.65 -19.41 17.25
CA ASN A 559 14.29 -20.60 17.85
C ASN A 559 15.19 -20.24 19.04
N LYS A 560 15.91 -19.11 18.98
CA LYS A 560 16.71 -18.63 20.11
C LYS A 560 15.86 -18.25 21.33
N LYS A 561 14.63 -17.79 21.17
CA LYS A 561 13.68 -17.54 22.29
C LYS A 561 13.36 -18.82 23.11
N GLY A 562 13.38 -19.99 22.47
CA GLY A 562 13.11 -21.28 23.13
C GLY A 562 14.23 -21.75 24.07
N VAL A 563 15.46 -21.30 23.86
CA VAL A 563 16.64 -21.75 24.63
C VAL A 563 16.88 -20.88 25.88
N SER A 564 16.42 -19.62 25.88
CA SER A 564 16.61 -18.69 27.01
C SER A 564 15.57 -18.84 28.15
N ARG A 565 14.66 -19.82 28.07
CA ARG A 565 13.60 -20.07 29.08
C ARG A 565 13.75 -21.39 29.85
N VAL A 566 14.94 -21.98 29.91
CA VAL A 566 15.20 -23.17 30.75
C VAL A 566 16.19 -22.82 31.86
#